data_c344aa6998f299f5ac34d361d8ca1e3b
#
_entry.id   c344aa6998f299f5ac34d361d8ca1e3b
#
_cell.length_a   1.000
_cell.length_b   1.000
_cell.length_c   1.000
_cell.angle_alpha   90.00
_cell.angle_beta   90.00
_cell.angle_gamma   90.00
#
_symmetry.space_group_name_H-M   'P 1'
#
loop_
_entity.id
_entity.type
_entity.pdbx_description
1 polymer ?
#
loop_
_entity_poly.entity_id
_entity_poly.type
_entity_poly.pdbx_seq_one_letter_code
_entity_poly.pdbx_strand_id
1 'polypeptide(L)'
;MLAAARSMSAFALRRARFPTHVTRYAPGSLAPLARRAVASPLCAASEAAAKGPATPAGGDAKAPYPPLKVTAPGRVVALGDVHGDIGQARRALSIAGVLGDGGDAVNPEWTGGDTVVVQVGDVLDRGDDEIAILILLQKLHKQAEAQGGAVYILNGNHEVLNVSGDFRYVTQGAFQESMRFGEHLVNLFGSAFKEAFGGGEDDPRKKQVKARVGLFSPGGPLAQQLAMNSTVLIVNDTVFAHGGLMPRHVEFGLERLNNAVADWMRGAEISSEEDRTALGMAIGSVKDSVVWNRTFGTENFVTDSDRDRACEVLGNTLDAITDKYGPATRL
;
A
#
# COMPACT_ATOMS: atom_id res chain seq x y z
N MET A 1 -16.19 -14.13 53.41
CA MET A 1 -17.43 -13.44 53.01
C MET A 1 -17.21 -13.09 51.57
N LEU A 2 -17.50 -13.94 50.64
CA LEU A 2 -18.74 -14.36 49.95
C LEU A 2 -19.55 -13.17 49.40
N ALA A 3 -19.67 -13.21 48.06
CA ALA A 3 -20.73 -12.75 47.21
C ALA A 3 -20.64 -11.34 46.63
N ALA A 4 -20.32 -11.26 45.34
CA ALA A 4 -21.24 -10.78 44.29
C ALA A 4 -20.65 -11.00 42.90
N ALA A 5 -20.82 -12.22 42.38
CA ALA A 5 -20.84 -12.49 40.94
C ALA A 5 -22.31 -12.32 40.48
N ARG A 6 -22.46 -11.77 39.28
CA ARG A 6 -23.56 -11.83 38.30
C ARG A 6 -24.01 -10.45 37.86
N SER A 7 -23.69 -10.12 36.65
CA SER A 7 -24.63 -10.01 35.52
C SER A 7 -24.06 -9.07 34.48
N MET A 8 -23.50 -9.60 33.38
CA MET A 8 -23.49 -8.89 32.10
C MET A 8 -24.01 -9.83 31.04
N SER A 9 -25.27 -9.62 30.76
CA SER A 9 -26.07 -10.27 29.75
C SER A 9 -25.67 -9.81 28.33
N ALA A 10 -25.57 -10.80 27.47
CA ALA A 10 -25.54 -10.79 26.03
C ALA A 10 -26.13 -9.55 25.35
N PHE A 11 -25.28 -8.86 24.59
CA PHE A 11 -25.74 -7.98 23.52
C PHE A 11 -25.78 -8.80 22.23
N ALA A 12 -26.99 -9.05 21.75
CA ALA A 12 -27.30 -9.81 20.56
C ALA A 12 -26.77 -9.07 19.30
N LEU A 13 -25.80 -9.66 18.59
CA LEU A 13 -25.41 -9.31 17.23
C LEU A 13 -26.60 -9.58 16.30
N ARG A 14 -27.31 -8.55 15.91
CA ARG A 14 -28.25 -8.60 14.78
C ARG A 14 -27.43 -8.76 13.50
N ARG A 15 -27.51 -9.95 12.90
CA ARG A 15 -27.02 -10.23 11.55
C ARG A 15 -27.85 -9.37 10.57
N ALA A 16 -27.23 -8.32 10.04
CA ALA A 16 -27.71 -7.67 8.83
C ALA A 16 -27.47 -8.62 7.65
N ARG A 17 -28.55 -9.11 7.03
CA ARG A 17 -28.48 -9.84 5.76
C ARG A 17 -28.16 -8.84 4.66
N PHE A 18 -26.95 -8.89 4.12
CA PHE A 18 -26.63 -8.19 2.86
C PHE A 18 -27.13 -9.00 1.67
N PRO A 19 -27.74 -8.37 0.66
CA PRO A 19 -28.18 -9.06 -0.55
C PRO A 19 -26.98 -9.55 -1.36
N THR A 20 -26.96 -10.85 -1.64
CA THR A 20 -26.00 -11.52 -2.51
C THR A 20 -26.33 -11.27 -3.98
N HIS A 21 -25.97 -10.12 -4.53
CA HIS A 21 -25.85 -9.92 -5.96
C HIS A 21 -24.60 -9.11 -6.24
N VAL A 22 -23.47 -9.80 -6.29
CA VAL A 22 -22.23 -9.26 -6.83
C VAL A 22 -22.23 -9.54 -8.34
N THR A 23 -22.55 -8.52 -9.11
CA THR A 23 -22.31 -8.55 -10.56
C THR A 23 -20.80 -8.47 -10.76
N ARG A 24 -20.18 -9.59 -11.16
CA ARG A 24 -18.80 -9.58 -11.65
C ARG A 24 -18.80 -8.74 -12.93
N TYR A 25 -18.21 -7.55 -12.89
CA TYR A 25 -17.85 -6.85 -14.11
C TYR A 25 -16.72 -7.63 -14.77
N ALA A 26 -17.05 -8.30 -15.88
CA ALA A 26 -16.02 -8.81 -16.78
C ALA A 26 -15.21 -7.61 -17.31
N PRO A 27 -13.89 -7.70 -17.41
CA PRO A 27 -13.10 -6.65 -18.04
C PRO A 27 -13.49 -6.61 -19.52
N GLY A 28 -14.41 -5.69 -19.86
CA GLY A 28 -14.61 -5.30 -21.25
C GLY A 28 -13.30 -4.73 -21.76
N SER A 29 -12.87 -5.15 -22.94
CA SER A 29 -11.67 -4.66 -23.62
C SER A 29 -11.71 -3.14 -23.72
N LEU A 30 -11.11 -2.46 -22.74
CA LEU A 30 -10.75 -1.07 -22.88
C LEU A 30 -9.57 -1.06 -23.85
N ALA A 31 -9.77 -0.49 -25.03
CA ALA A 31 -8.69 -0.22 -25.96
C ALA A 31 -7.55 0.47 -25.21
N PRO A 32 -6.29 0.15 -25.53
CA PRO A 32 -5.16 0.73 -24.81
C PRO A 32 -5.20 2.24 -25.00
N LEU A 33 -5.52 2.96 -23.91
CA LEU A 33 -5.34 4.41 -23.85
C LEU A 33 -3.88 4.69 -24.15
N ALA A 34 -3.68 5.55 -25.13
CA ALA A 34 -2.40 5.86 -25.73
C ALA A 34 -1.29 5.97 -24.67
N ARG A 35 -0.26 5.12 -24.83
CA ARG A 35 0.95 5.10 -24.04
C ARG A 35 1.69 6.44 -24.15
N ARG A 36 1.32 7.42 -23.35
CA ARG A 36 2.21 8.49 -22.93
C ARG A 36 2.49 8.24 -21.47
N ALA A 37 3.73 7.93 -21.15
CA ALA A 37 4.22 7.90 -19.78
C ALA A 37 3.91 9.26 -19.14
N VAL A 38 2.84 9.32 -18.37
CA VAL A 38 2.52 10.49 -17.56
C VAL A 38 3.23 10.24 -16.24
N ALA A 39 4.29 10.99 -15.99
CA ALA A 39 4.88 11.06 -14.65
C ALA A 39 3.74 11.33 -13.66
N SER A 40 3.70 10.60 -12.55
CA SER A 40 2.65 10.77 -11.55
C SER A 40 2.49 12.24 -11.22
N PRO A 41 1.29 12.82 -11.32
CA PRO A 41 1.04 14.24 -11.00
C PRO A 41 1.47 14.62 -9.59
N LEU A 42 1.50 13.66 -8.67
CA LEU A 42 1.99 13.85 -7.31
C LEU A 42 3.52 13.93 -7.24
N CYS A 43 4.26 13.34 -8.18
CA CYS A 43 5.70 13.54 -8.33
C CYS A 43 6.05 14.90 -8.94
N ALA A 44 5.27 15.38 -9.92
CA ALA A 44 5.52 16.66 -10.58
C ALA A 44 5.36 17.90 -9.67
N ALA A 45 4.53 17.81 -8.63
CA ALA A 45 4.41 18.90 -7.64
C ALA A 45 5.69 19.09 -6.78
N SER A 46 6.67 18.17 -6.86
CA SER A 46 7.94 18.25 -6.13
C SER A 46 9.06 18.95 -6.90
N GLU A 47 8.95 19.12 -8.21
CA GLU A 47 10.03 19.72 -9.04
C GLU A 47 10.10 21.25 -8.99
N ALA A 48 9.07 21.93 -8.45
CA ALA A 48 9.06 23.39 -8.40
C ALA A 48 9.95 24.01 -7.30
N ALA A 49 10.56 23.24 -6.41
CA ALA A 49 11.31 23.73 -5.25
C ALA A 49 12.84 23.49 -5.30
N ALA A 50 13.38 22.83 -6.32
CA ALA A 50 14.81 22.55 -6.39
C ALA A 50 15.41 23.07 -7.72
N LYS A 51 15.89 24.32 -7.75
CA LYS A 51 16.83 24.80 -8.76
C LYS A 51 18.23 24.29 -8.43
N GLY A 52 18.55 23.06 -8.84
CA GLY A 52 19.89 22.54 -9.01
C GLY A 52 20.25 22.48 -10.52
N PRO A 53 21.52 22.35 -10.93
CA PRO A 53 21.95 22.54 -12.30
C PRO A 53 21.33 21.53 -13.27
N ALA A 54 20.96 22.03 -14.45
CA ALA A 54 20.29 21.31 -15.53
C ALA A 54 20.98 19.98 -15.87
N THR A 55 20.24 18.88 -15.80
CA THR A 55 20.61 17.58 -16.36
C THR A 55 20.18 17.52 -17.82
N PRO A 56 20.98 16.96 -18.74
CA PRO A 56 20.67 16.96 -20.17
C PRO A 56 19.48 16.04 -20.49
N ALA A 57 18.59 16.53 -21.35
CA ALA A 57 17.49 15.77 -21.92
C ALA A 57 18.02 14.60 -22.77
N GLY A 58 17.56 13.39 -22.49
CA GLY A 58 17.79 12.24 -23.36
C GLY A 58 17.55 10.89 -22.68
N GLY A 59 16.49 10.20 -23.08
CA GLY A 59 16.24 8.79 -22.80
C GLY A 59 15.07 8.54 -21.85
N ASP A 60 14.20 7.62 -22.24
CA ASP A 60 13.09 7.06 -21.41
C ASP A 60 13.66 6.37 -20.16
N ALA A 61 14.03 7.13 -19.15
CA ALA A 61 14.48 6.58 -17.88
C ALA A 61 13.27 5.95 -17.19
N LYS A 62 13.23 4.61 -17.12
CA LYS A 62 12.25 3.86 -16.34
C LYS A 62 12.25 4.41 -14.91
N ALA A 63 11.08 4.70 -14.35
CA ALA A 63 10.97 5.14 -12.95
C ALA A 63 11.68 4.13 -12.03
N PRO A 64 12.38 4.60 -10.97
CA PRO A 64 13.13 3.73 -10.10
C PRO A 64 12.23 2.67 -9.46
N TYR A 65 12.78 1.49 -9.23
CA TYR A 65 12.08 0.45 -8.46
C TYR A 65 12.05 0.79 -6.96
N PRO A 66 11.02 0.31 -6.24
CA PRO A 66 10.99 0.47 -4.79
C PRO A 66 12.19 -0.22 -4.13
N PRO A 67 12.74 0.35 -3.04
CA PRO A 67 13.91 -0.22 -2.38
C PRO A 67 13.57 -1.56 -1.73
N LEU A 68 14.48 -2.56 -1.80
CA LEU A 68 14.39 -3.75 -0.96
C LEU A 68 15.05 -3.50 0.39
N LYS A 69 16.18 -2.80 0.42
CA LYS A 69 16.97 -2.62 1.64
C LYS A 69 17.31 -1.15 1.86
N VAL A 70 17.09 -0.70 3.08
CA VAL A 70 17.43 0.66 3.54
C VAL A 70 18.08 0.62 4.91
N THR A 71 18.79 1.69 5.23
CA THR A 71 19.43 1.87 6.54
C THR A 71 18.71 2.96 7.30
N ALA A 72 18.32 2.67 8.53
CA ALA A 72 17.81 3.67 9.47
C ALA A 72 18.93 4.06 10.43
N PRO A 73 19.33 5.34 10.48
CA PRO A 73 20.35 5.81 11.42
C PRO A 73 19.83 5.85 12.85
N GLY A 74 18.53 6.06 13.02
CA GLY A 74 17.86 6.21 14.30
C GLY A 74 16.81 5.12 14.54
N ARG A 75 15.73 5.54 15.21
CA ARG A 75 14.61 4.67 15.59
C ARG A 75 13.83 4.19 14.37
N VAL A 76 13.39 2.92 14.39
CA VAL A 76 12.44 2.35 13.42
C VAL A 76 11.08 2.15 14.10
N VAL A 77 10.01 2.58 13.44
CA VAL A 77 8.63 2.44 13.91
C VAL A 77 7.82 1.72 12.85
N ALA A 78 7.11 0.65 13.21
CA ALA A 78 6.14 -0.02 12.37
C ALA A 78 4.72 0.46 12.69
N LEU A 79 3.93 0.75 11.66
CA LEU A 79 2.49 1.05 11.76
C LEU A 79 1.72 -0.02 10.99
N GLY A 80 0.74 -0.63 11.64
CA GLY A 80 -0.16 -1.60 11.02
C GLY A 80 -1.21 -0.96 10.11
N ASP A 81 -2.21 -1.77 9.75
CA ASP A 81 -3.33 -1.42 8.89
C ASP A 81 -4.08 -0.19 9.43
N VAL A 82 -4.42 0.74 8.55
CA VAL A 82 -5.16 1.97 8.90
C VAL A 82 -6.49 2.08 8.15
N HIS A 83 -6.65 1.35 7.06
CA HIS A 83 -7.93 1.13 6.39
C HIS A 83 -8.78 2.39 6.22
N GLY A 84 -8.24 3.45 5.60
CA GLY A 84 -8.97 4.66 5.28
C GLY A 84 -9.47 5.47 6.50
N ASP A 85 -8.98 5.17 7.72
CA ASP A 85 -9.30 5.93 8.94
C ASP A 85 -8.18 6.95 9.21
N ILE A 86 -8.35 8.18 8.71
CA ILE A 86 -7.38 9.28 8.89
C ILE A 86 -7.18 9.64 10.37
N GLY A 87 -8.23 9.49 11.19
CA GLY A 87 -8.16 9.76 12.62
C GLY A 87 -7.23 8.78 13.33
N GLN A 88 -7.36 7.48 13.06
CA GLN A 88 -6.48 6.46 13.61
C GLN A 88 -5.05 6.56 13.04
N ALA A 89 -4.90 6.84 11.73
CA ALA A 89 -3.60 7.05 11.12
C ALA A 89 -2.84 8.19 11.82
N ARG A 90 -3.47 9.35 12.00
CA ARG A 90 -2.88 10.49 12.71
C ARG A 90 -2.57 10.17 14.16
N ARG A 91 -3.48 9.48 14.86
CA ARG A 91 -3.28 9.06 16.24
C ARG A 91 -2.07 8.13 16.39
N ALA A 92 -1.94 7.14 15.51
CA ALA A 92 -0.79 6.22 15.51
C ALA A 92 0.53 6.97 15.26
N LEU A 93 0.56 7.90 14.31
CA LEU A 93 1.73 8.75 14.03
C LEU A 93 2.08 9.67 15.21
N SER A 94 1.08 10.24 15.90
CA SER A 94 1.29 11.05 17.11
C SER A 94 1.82 10.22 18.28
N ILE A 95 1.26 9.02 18.51
CA ILE A 95 1.77 8.07 19.53
C ILE A 95 3.21 7.66 19.23
N ALA A 96 3.53 7.46 17.94
CA ALA A 96 4.90 7.21 17.50
C ALA A 96 5.83 8.43 17.69
N GLY A 97 5.30 9.62 18.02
CA GLY A 97 6.07 10.85 18.20
C GLY A 97 6.67 11.39 16.90
N VAL A 98 6.04 11.10 15.77
CA VAL A 98 6.51 11.53 14.44
C VAL A 98 5.59 12.55 13.76
N LEU A 99 4.42 12.80 14.35
CA LEU A 99 3.46 13.80 13.91
C LEU A 99 3.23 14.83 15.01
N GLY A 100 3.54 16.10 14.74
CA GLY A 100 3.34 17.20 15.65
C GLY A 100 1.89 17.68 15.70
N ASP A 101 1.55 18.38 16.78
CA ASP A 101 0.22 18.97 16.99
C ASP A 101 0.03 20.28 16.19
N GLY A 102 1.12 20.89 15.72
CA GLY A 102 1.12 22.19 15.01
C GLY A 102 0.66 22.11 13.55
N GLY A 103 0.57 20.91 12.98
CA GLY A 103 0.15 20.70 11.61
C GLY A 103 -1.36 20.43 11.47
N ASP A 104 -1.92 20.77 10.32
CA ASP A 104 -3.28 20.40 9.92
C ASP A 104 -3.30 19.21 8.97
N ALA A 105 -4.48 18.85 8.44
CA ALA A 105 -4.62 17.75 7.48
C ALA A 105 -3.91 18.03 6.15
N VAL A 106 -3.75 19.31 5.79
CA VAL A 106 -3.13 19.74 4.52
C VAL A 106 -1.62 19.88 4.68
N ASN A 107 -1.14 20.37 5.84
CA ASN A 107 0.27 20.60 6.12
C ASN A 107 0.65 19.93 7.44
N PRO A 108 0.88 18.60 7.43
CA PRO A 108 1.33 17.90 8.62
C PRO A 108 2.74 18.38 9.02
N GLU A 109 3.07 18.28 10.29
CA GLU A 109 4.39 18.60 10.82
C GLU A 109 5.12 17.30 11.22
N TRP A 110 6.27 17.04 10.62
CA TRP A 110 7.15 15.95 11.02
C TRP A 110 7.98 16.34 12.24
N THR A 111 7.87 15.54 13.30
CA THR A 111 8.62 15.71 14.56
C THR A 111 9.56 14.54 14.88
N GLY A 112 9.66 13.59 13.95
CA GLY A 112 10.39 12.33 14.17
C GLY A 112 11.91 12.41 14.01
N GLY A 113 12.47 13.56 13.56
CA GLY A 113 13.91 13.67 13.28
C GLY A 113 14.35 12.61 12.26
N ASP A 114 15.36 11.82 12.60
CA ASP A 114 15.92 10.73 11.79
C ASP A 114 15.18 9.39 11.90
N THR A 115 14.01 9.37 12.53
CA THR A 115 13.16 8.17 12.64
C THR A 115 12.75 7.65 11.27
N VAL A 116 12.81 6.34 11.06
CA VAL A 116 12.23 5.65 9.92
C VAL A 116 10.90 5.02 10.33
N VAL A 117 9.83 5.41 9.64
CA VAL A 117 8.49 4.82 9.80
C VAL A 117 8.25 3.84 8.65
N VAL A 118 7.77 2.64 8.96
CA VAL A 118 7.29 1.66 8.00
C VAL A 118 5.81 1.41 8.28
N GLN A 119 4.96 1.89 7.37
CA GLN A 119 3.54 1.53 7.33
C GLN A 119 3.41 0.24 6.53
N VAL A 120 2.90 -0.83 7.14
CA VAL A 120 3.03 -2.20 6.60
C VAL A 120 1.92 -2.63 5.64
N GLY A 121 1.26 -1.69 4.98
CA GLY A 121 0.19 -1.96 3.99
C GLY A 121 -1.22 -1.82 4.56
N ASP A 122 -2.20 -2.06 3.72
CA ASP A 122 -3.63 -1.93 4.01
C ASP A 122 -3.99 -0.50 4.48
N VAL A 123 -3.56 0.49 3.71
CA VAL A 123 -4.01 1.88 3.82
C VAL A 123 -5.43 2.00 3.27
N LEU A 124 -5.74 1.21 2.23
CA LEU A 124 -6.99 1.27 1.48
C LEU A 124 -8.10 0.41 2.11
N ASP A 125 -9.33 0.67 1.65
CA ASP A 125 -10.56 -0.03 2.00
C ASP A 125 -11.06 0.20 3.45
N ARG A 126 -12.34 -0.09 3.68
CA ARG A 126 -13.06 -0.06 4.95
C ARG A 126 -13.28 1.31 5.57
N GLY A 127 -12.52 2.32 5.21
CA GLY A 127 -12.66 3.71 5.64
C GLY A 127 -12.88 4.66 4.46
N ASP A 128 -13.01 5.95 4.74
CA ASP A 128 -13.46 6.95 3.78
C ASP A 128 -12.34 7.89 3.28
N ASP A 129 -11.17 7.90 3.98
CA ASP A 129 -10.11 8.91 3.79
C ASP A 129 -8.80 8.28 3.28
N GLU A 130 -8.89 7.34 2.35
CA GLU A 130 -7.76 6.55 1.85
C GLU A 130 -6.70 7.40 1.14
N ILE A 131 -7.14 8.25 0.21
CA ILE A 131 -6.26 9.11 -0.58
C ILE A 131 -5.66 10.20 0.32
N ALA A 132 -6.44 10.72 1.27
CA ALA A 132 -5.96 11.67 2.26
C ALA A 132 -4.81 11.10 3.10
N ILE A 133 -4.89 9.81 3.50
CA ILE A 133 -3.82 9.13 4.23
C ILE A 133 -2.57 8.96 3.35
N LEU A 134 -2.73 8.52 2.09
CA LEU A 134 -1.60 8.42 1.16
C LEU A 134 -0.87 9.75 1.01
N ILE A 135 -1.63 10.85 0.87
CA ILE A 135 -1.06 12.21 0.77
C ILE A 135 -0.37 12.61 2.08
N LEU A 136 -0.98 12.33 3.23
CA LEU A 136 -0.40 12.60 4.55
C LEU A 136 0.98 11.91 4.68
N LEU A 137 1.04 10.62 4.41
CA LEU A 137 2.27 9.84 4.53
C LEU A 137 3.36 10.32 3.57
N GLN A 138 3.00 10.70 2.33
CA GLN A 138 3.94 11.28 1.38
C GLN A 138 4.51 12.63 1.84
N LYS A 139 3.66 13.50 2.39
CA LYS A 139 4.12 14.79 2.91
C LYS A 139 5.06 14.61 4.08
N LEU A 140 4.75 13.68 4.99
CA LEU A 140 5.62 13.34 6.10
C LEU A 140 6.95 12.73 5.62
N HIS A 141 6.91 11.87 4.59
CA HIS A 141 8.14 11.32 3.99
C HIS A 141 9.09 12.42 3.52
N LYS A 142 8.59 13.41 2.76
CA LYS A 142 9.40 14.54 2.28
C LYS A 142 10.01 15.37 3.41
N GLN A 143 9.27 15.57 4.49
CA GLN A 143 9.77 16.30 5.64
C GLN A 143 10.78 15.48 6.44
N ALA A 144 10.54 14.17 6.56
CA ALA A 144 11.45 13.24 7.22
C ALA A 144 12.80 13.14 6.49
N GLU A 145 12.80 13.02 5.15
CA GLU A 145 14.02 12.99 4.34
C GLU A 145 14.92 14.21 4.59
N ALA A 146 14.33 15.39 4.75
CA ALA A 146 15.07 16.64 5.06
C ALA A 146 15.77 16.59 6.44
N GLN A 147 15.38 15.65 7.31
CA GLN A 147 15.93 15.47 8.66
C GLN A 147 16.68 14.14 8.83
N GLY A 148 16.91 13.39 7.72
CA GLY A 148 17.60 12.10 7.74
C GLY A 148 16.72 10.91 8.10
N GLY A 149 15.40 11.12 8.27
CA GLY A 149 14.40 10.09 8.48
C GLY A 149 13.69 9.67 7.18
N ALA A 150 12.67 8.83 7.29
CA ALA A 150 11.85 8.42 6.15
C ALA A 150 10.48 7.89 6.59
N VAL A 151 9.51 7.87 5.66
CA VAL A 151 8.25 7.13 5.81
C VAL A 151 8.12 6.20 4.61
N TYR A 152 8.26 4.91 4.81
CA TYR A 152 8.02 3.89 3.81
C TYR A 152 6.63 3.31 3.98
N ILE A 153 5.97 3.02 2.85
CA ILE A 153 4.67 2.35 2.80
C ILE A 153 4.88 1.03 2.09
N LEU A 154 4.32 -0.05 2.60
CA LEU A 154 4.27 -1.33 1.90
C LEU A 154 2.94 -1.50 1.17
N ASN A 155 2.94 -2.34 0.14
CA ASN A 155 1.71 -2.79 -0.49
C ASN A 155 1.15 -3.98 0.29
N GLY A 156 -0.05 -3.84 0.85
CA GLY A 156 -0.83 -4.92 1.43
C GLY A 156 -1.79 -5.56 0.43
N ASN A 157 -2.60 -6.49 0.90
CA ASN A 157 -3.56 -7.15 0.02
C ASN A 157 -4.71 -6.23 -0.42
N HIS A 158 -5.05 -5.20 0.34
CA HIS A 158 -6.09 -4.24 -0.05
C HIS A 158 -5.61 -3.27 -1.14
N GLU A 159 -4.35 -2.89 -1.18
CA GLU A 159 -3.76 -2.18 -2.31
C GLU A 159 -3.86 -3.02 -3.59
N VAL A 160 -3.50 -4.31 -3.50
CA VAL A 160 -3.58 -5.26 -4.63
C VAL A 160 -5.01 -5.45 -5.12
N LEU A 161 -5.98 -5.60 -4.22
CA LEU A 161 -7.41 -5.72 -4.58
C LEU A 161 -7.86 -4.52 -5.40
N ASN A 162 -7.52 -3.30 -4.94
CA ASN A 162 -7.90 -2.08 -5.62
C ASN A 162 -7.27 -1.95 -7.02
N VAL A 163 -5.98 -2.23 -7.16
CA VAL A 163 -5.30 -2.21 -8.48
C VAL A 163 -5.86 -3.29 -9.41
N SER A 164 -6.30 -4.43 -8.86
CA SER A 164 -6.97 -5.50 -9.61
C SER A 164 -8.43 -5.17 -9.98
N GLY A 165 -9.00 -4.05 -9.50
CA GLY A 165 -10.39 -3.67 -9.72
C GLY A 165 -11.39 -4.42 -8.84
N ASP A 166 -10.95 -5.01 -7.74
CA ASP A 166 -11.81 -5.66 -6.75
C ASP A 166 -12.13 -4.68 -5.61
N PHE A 167 -13.26 -4.02 -5.71
CA PHE A 167 -13.69 -2.95 -4.80
C PHE A 167 -14.70 -3.43 -3.75
N ARG A 168 -14.73 -4.72 -3.42
CA ARG A 168 -15.71 -5.29 -2.48
C ARG A 168 -15.66 -4.72 -1.06
N TYR A 169 -14.54 -4.13 -0.66
CA TYR A 169 -14.32 -3.55 0.66
C TYR A 169 -14.32 -2.02 0.67
N VAL A 170 -14.49 -1.40 -0.50
CA VAL A 170 -14.52 0.06 -0.67
C VAL A 170 -15.82 0.62 -0.11
N THR A 171 -15.71 1.63 0.74
CA THR A 171 -16.87 2.32 1.29
C THR A 171 -17.46 3.32 0.30
N GLN A 172 -18.68 3.77 0.57
CA GLN A 172 -19.31 4.83 -0.23
C GLN A 172 -18.53 6.15 -0.13
N GLY A 173 -17.95 6.45 1.04
CA GLY A 173 -17.13 7.67 1.23
C GLY A 173 -15.82 7.62 0.43
N ALA A 174 -15.16 6.46 0.37
CA ALA A 174 -13.95 6.25 -0.43
C ALA A 174 -14.21 6.37 -1.94
N PHE A 175 -15.38 5.91 -2.43
CA PHE A 175 -15.79 6.18 -3.81
C PHE A 175 -16.01 7.67 -4.08
N GLN A 176 -16.60 8.41 -3.12
CA GLN A 176 -16.75 9.86 -3.23
C GLN A 176 -15.41 10.58 -3.17
N GLU A 177 -14.49 10.14 -2.31
CA GLU A 177 -13.12 10.65 -2.24
C GLU A 177 -12.41 10.48 -3.59
N SER A 178 -12.49 9.28 -4.18
CA SER A 178 -11.94 8.97 -5.51
C SER A 178 -12.50 9.90 -6.60
N MET A 179 -13.79 10.16 -6.58
CA MET A 179 -14.43 11.08 -7.53
C MET A 179 -13.92 12.52 -7.36
N ARG A 180 -13.90 13.05 -6.12
CA ARG A 180 -13.39 14.40 -5.83
C ARG A 180 -11.92 14.54 -6.24
N PHE A 181 -11.10 13.53 -5.97
CA PHE A 181 -9.69 13.52 -6.35
C PHE A 181 -9.51 13.47 -7.87
N GLY A 182 -10.29 12.66 -8.59
CA GLY A 182 -10.31 12.63 -10.05
C GLY A 182 -10.70 13.98 -10.66
N GLU A 183 -11.73 14.65 -10.11
CA GLU A 183 -12.11 16.01 -10.51
C GLU A 183 -10.98 17.03 -10.26
N HIS A 184 -10.28 16.92 -9.15
CA HIS A 184 -9.11 17.75 -8.86
C HIS A 184 -8.00 17.57 -9.89
N LEU A 185 -7.69 16.32 -10.28
CA LEU A 185 -6.72 16.04 -11.34
C LEU A 185 -7.15 16.60 -12.70
N VAL A 186 -8.42 16.53 -13.05
CA VAL A 186 -8.95 17.13 -14.28
C VAL A 186 -8.76 18.65 -14.26
N ASN A 187 -9.00 19.31 -13.12
CA ASN A 187 -8.80 20.75 -12.98
C ASN A 187 -7.32 21.17 -13.10
N LEU A 188 -6.39 20.34 -12.61
CA LEU A 188 -4.95 20.62 -12.67
C LEU A 188 -4.35 20.34 -14.06
N PHE A 189 -4.75 19.23 -14.69
CA PHE A 189 -4.06 18.70 -15.89
C PHE A 189 -4.91 18.79 -17.17
N GLY A 190 -6.12 19.31 -17.07
CA GLY A 190 -6.99 19.56 -18.20
C GLY A 190 -7.90 18.40 -18.58
N SER A 191 -8.69 18.65 -19.62
CA SER A 191 -9.80 17.76 -20.06
C SER A 191 -9.35 16.40 -20.59
N ALA A 192 -8.06 16.20 -20.89
CA ALA A 192 -7.53 14.91 -21.35
C ALA A 192 -7.78 13.76 -20.35
N PHE A 193 -7.93 14.08 -19.08
CA PHE A 193 -8.24 13.11 -18.01
C PHE A 193 -9.72 13.00 -17.69
N LYS A 194 -10.58 13.86 -18.28
CA LYS A 194 -11.99 13.95 -17.93
C LYS A 194 -12.73 12.63 -18.11
N GLU A 195 -12.50 11.95 -19.22
CA GLU A 195 -13.17 10.68 -19.53
C GLU A 195 -12.72 9.55 -18.58
N ALA A 196 -11.42 9.46 -18.29
CA ALA A 196 -10.86 8.46 -17.38
C ALA A 196 -11.42 8.55 -15.96
N PHE A 197 -11.77 9.77 -15.50
CA PHE A 197 -12.31 9.99 -14.16
C PHE A 197 -13.83 10.24 -14.14
N GLY A 198 -14.55 9.67 -15.10
CA GLY A 198 -16.02 9.65 -15.11
C GLY A 198 -16.70 10.89 -15.71
N GLY A 199 -15.94 11.73 -16.44
CA GLY A 199 -16.51 12.84 -17.19
C GLY A 199 -17.46 12.35 -18.28
N GLY A 200 -18.67 12.96 -18.36
CA GLY A 200 -19.72 12.54 -19.30
C GLY A 200 -20.60 11.40 -18.78
N GLU A 201 -20.40 10.91 -17.57
CA GLU A 201 -21.30 9.97 -16.90
C GLU A 201 -22.31 10.74 -16.05
N ASP A 202 -23.60 10.55 -16.32
CA ASP A 202 -24.71 11.24 -15.63
C ASP A 202 -25.14 10.53 -14.34
N ASP A 203 -24.92 9.21 -14.25
CA ASP A 203 -25.19 8.44 -13.03
C ASP A 203 -24.06 8.67 -12.00
N PRO A 204 -24.37 9.30 -10.85
CA PRO A 204 -23.34 9.60 -9.84
C PRO A 204 -22.60 8.38 -9.33
N ARG A 205 -23.25 7.21 -9.22
CA ARG A 205 -22.61 5.98 -8.74
C ARG A 205 -21.63 5.44 -9.77
N LYS A 206 -22.04 5.42 -11.05
CA LYS A 206 -21.15 5.01 -12.13
C LYS A 206 -19.97 5.96 -12.27
N LYS A 207 -20.19 7.27 -12.10
CA LYS A 207 -19.12 8.28 -12.10
C LYS A 207 -18.09 8.01 -11.02
N GLN A 208 -18.52 7.70 -9.80
CA GLN A 208 -17.65 7.36 -8.67
C GLN A 208 -16.81 6.09 -8.96
N VAL A 209 -17.45 5.04 -9.46
CA VAL A 209 -16.76 3.79 -9.83
C VAL A 209 -15.75 4.03 -10.95
N LYS A 210 -16.12 4.75 -12.01
CA LYS A 210 -15.21 5.10 -13.10
C LYS A 210 -14.00 5.89 -12.61
N ALA A 211 -14.22 6.88 -11.73
CA ALA A 211 -13.14 7.64 -11.15
C ALA A 211 -12.16 6.73 -10.38
N ARG A 212 -12.69 5.83 -9.55
CA ARG A 212 -11.84 4.88 -8.82
C ARG A 212 -11.07 3.94 -9.76
N VAL A 213 -11.75 3.37 -10.74
CA VAL A 213 -11.11 2.55 -11.79
C VAL A 213 -9.99 3.34 -12.47
N GLY A 214 -10.25 4.57 -12.91
CA GLY A 214 -9.26 5.42 -13.57
C GLY A 214 -8.04 5.74 -12.69
N LEU A 215 -8.24 5.85 -11.39
CA LEU A 215 -7.16 6.15 -10.43
C LEU A 215 -6.31 4.92 -10.11
N PHE A 216 -6.94 3.76 -9.86
CA PHE A 216 -6.28 2.58 -9.31
C PHE A 216 -5.96 1.48 -10.33
N SER A 217 -6.55 1.49 -11.54
CA SER A 217 -6.16 0.49 -12.57
C SER A 217 -4.66 0.56 -12.87
N PRO A 218 -4.02 -0.55 -13.26
CA PRO A 218 -2.62 -0.55 -13.66
C PRO A 218 -2.30 0.58 -14.65
N GLY A 219 -1.32 1.40 -14.32
CA GLY A 219 -0.98 2.62 -15.08
C GLY A 219 -1.76 3.88 -14.67
N GLY A 220 -2.80 3.77 -13.82
CA GLY A 220 -3.49 4.91 -13.25
C GLY A 220 -2.64 5.68 -12.23
N PRO A 221 -3.00 6.96 -11.94
CA PRO A 221 -2.15 7.82 -11.10
C PRO A 221 -1.84 7.26 -9.72
N LEU A 222 -2.83 6.68 -9.04
CA LEU A 222 -2.63 6.09 -7.72
C LEU A 222 -1.95 4.72 -7.80
N ALA A 223 -2.24 3.91 -8.83
CA ALA A 223 -1.49 2.67 -9.05
C ALA A 223 0.00 2.93 -9.31
N GLN A 224 0.35 3.99 -10.05
CA GLN A 224 1.74 4.40 -10.23
C GLN A 224 2.38 4.89 -8.93
N GLN A 225 1.63 5.54 -8.06
CA GLN A 225 2.10 5.90 -6.72
C GLN A 225 2.34 4.65 -5.87
N LEU A 226 1.41 3.70 -5.84
CA LEU A 226 1.55 2.42 -5.14
C LEU A 226 2.72 1.58 -5.70
N ALA A 227 3.05 1.72 -6.97
CA ALA A 227 4.22 1.09 -7.59
C ALA A 227 5.58 1.57 -7.02
N MET A 228 5.60 2.67 -6.29
CA MET A 228 6.79 3.14 -5.56
C MET A 228 6.94 2.49 -4.18
N ASN A 229 5.91 1.79 -3.70
CA ASN A 229 5.90 1.09 -2.43
C ASN A 229 6.48 -0.31 -2.60
N SER A 230 7.29 -0.74 -1.64
CA SER A 230 7.79 -2.11 -1.60
C SER A 230 6.69 -3.09 -1.19
N THR A 231 6.78 -4.34 -1.62
CA THR A 231 5.99 -5.46 -1.06
C THR A 231 6.76 -6.10 0.09
N VAL A 232 8.09 -6.08 0.00
CA VAL A 232 9.03 -6.48 1.05
C VAL A 232 10.06 -5.40 1.23
N LEU A 233 10.34 -5.02 2.47
CA LEU A 233 11.36 -4.03 2.82
C LEU A 233 12.23 -4.54 3.97
N ILE A 234 13.54 -4.37 3.88
CA ILE A 234 14.50 -4.67 4.94
C ILE A 234 15.04 -3.33 5.46
N VAL A 235 14.82 -3.05 6.74
CA VAL A 235 15.38 -1.87 7.42
C VAL A 235 16.37 -2.35 8.46
N ASN A 236 17.64 -2.09 8.25
CA ASN A 236 18.75 -2.64 9.04
C ASN A 236 18.70 -4.18 9.04
N ASP A 237 18.34 -4.79 10.18
CA ASP A 237 18.19 -6.23 10.40
C ASP A 237 16.73 -6.69 10.53
N THR A 238 15.78 -5.80 10.31
CA THR A 238 14.34 -6.08 10.44
C THR A 238 13.69 -6.14 9.06
N VAL A 239 12.97 -7.21 8.80
CA VAL A 239 12.25 -7.45 7.54
C VAL A 239 10.78 -7.09 7.72
N PHE A 240 10.20 -6.40 6.76
CA PHE A 240 8.80 -5.98 6.77
C PHE A 240 8.08 -6.55 5.55
N ALA A 241 6.97 -7.20 5.78
CA ALA A 241 6.04 -7.69 4.77
C ALA A 241 4.63 -7.68 5.36
N HIS A 242 3.61 -7.33 4.56
CA HIS A 242 2.23 -7.21 5.06
C HIS A 242 1.68 -8.54 5.61
N GLY A 243 1.87 -9.64 4.90
CA GLY A 243 1.36 -10.95 5.34
C GLY A 243 2.43 -11.82 5.96
N GLY A 244 3.53 -12.04 5.26
CA GLY A 244 4.68 -12.83 5.72
C GLY A 244 5.50 -13.41 4.57
N LEU A 245 6.69 -13.87 4.90
CA LEU A 245 7.65 -14.46 3.97
C LEU A 245 7.86 -15.95 4.26
N MET A 246 8.17 -16.69 3.21
CA MET A 246 8.54 -18.10 3.24
C MET A 246 9.91 -18.27 2.59
N PRO A 247 10.70 -19.31 2.91
CA PRO A 247 12.01 -19.53 2.30
C PRO A 247 12.00 -19.45 0.78
N ARG A 248 10.99 -20.01 0.12
CA ARG A 248 10.83 -19.99 -1.34
C ARG A 248 10.75 -18.57 -1.94
N HIS A 249 10.20 -17.58 -1.21
CA HIS A 249 10.16 -16.19 -1.66
C HIS A 249 11.57 -15.60 -1.68
N VAL A 250 12.39 -15.95 -0.70
CA VAL A 250 13.80 -15.54 -0.60
C VAL A 250 14.63 -16.20 -1.70
N GLU A 251 14.44 -17.49 -1.91
CA GLU A 251 15.11 -18.27 -2.98
C GLU A 251 14.80 -17.69 -4.35
N PHE A 252 13.54 -17.36 -4.63
CA PHE A 252 13.12 -16.75 -5.89
C PHE A 252 13.74 -15.38 -6.09
N GLY A 253 13.78 -14.55 -5.05
CA GLY A 253 14.42 -13.22 -5.04
C GLY A 253 13.47 -12.09 -4.68
N LEU A 254 13.72 -11.44 -3.54
CA LEU A 254 12.84 -10.41 -2.99
C LEU A 254 12.79 -9.15 -3.87
N GLU A 255 13.91 -8.72 -4.47
CA GLU A 255 13.90 -7.60 -5.44
C GLU A 255 13.03 -7.92 -6.65
N ARG A 256 13.10 -9.16 -7.13
CA ARG A 256 12.31 -9.60 -8.27
C ARG A 256 10.81 -9.55 -7.97
N LEU A 257 10.41 -9.94 -6.76
CA LEU A 257 9.03 -9.82 -6.30
C LEU A 257 8.58 -8.35 -6.26
N ASN A 258 9.37 -7.47 -5.65
CA ASN A 258 9.09 -6.03 -5.60
C ASN A 258 8.96 -5.42 -7.01
N ASN A 259 9.90 -5.74 -7.89
CA ASN A 259 9.96 -5.19 -9.24
C ASN A 259 8.78 -5.65 -10.10
N ALA A 260 8.40 -6.93 -10.02
CA ALA A 260 7.24 -7.45 -10.74
C ALA A 260 5.93 -6.77 -10.30
N VAL A 261 5.74 -6.55 -9.00
CA VAL A 261 4.57 -5.83 -8.48
C VAL A 261 4.58 -4.37 -8.96
N ALA A 262 5.73 -3.70 -8.90
CA ALA A 262 5.85 -2.32 -9.37
C ALA A 262 5.57 -2.20 -10.88
N ASP A 263 6.08 -3.10 -11.70
CA ASP A 263 5.83 -3.11 -13.14
C ASP A 263 4.36 -3.38 -13.47
N TRP A 264 3.73 -4.33 -12.78
CA TRP A 264 2.29 -4.58 -12.92
C TRP A 264 1.46 -3.34 -12.55
N MET A 265 1.73 -2.70 -11.42
CA MET A 265 1.01 -1.49 -11.00
C MET A 265 1.23 -0.31 -11.96
N ARG A 266 2.40 -0.25 -12.61
CA ARG A 266 2.68 0.73 -13.67
C ARG A 266 1.97 0.44 -15.00
N GLY A 267 1.30 -0.70 -15.12
CA GLY A 267 0.62 -1.12 -16.34
C GLY A 267 1.56 -1.74 -17.38
N ALA A 268 2.73 -2.24 -16.98
CA ALA A 268 3.59 -3.00 -17.86
C ALA A 268 2.93 -4.33 -18.25
N GLU A 269 3.21 -4.78 -19.46
CA GLU A 269 2.74 -6.08 -19.96
C GLU A 269 3.49 -7.22 -19.25
N ILE A 270 2.76 -8.12 -18.62
CA ILE A 270 3.30 -9.30 -17.95
C ILE A 270 3.34 -10.46 -18.96
N SER A 271 4.41 -10.51 -19.72
CA SER A 271 4.55 -11.46 -20.83
C SER A 271 5.33 -12.72 -20.45
N SER A 272 6.33 -12.64 -19.55
CA SER A 272 7.16 -13.76 -19.17
C SER A 272 6.50 -14.68 -18.14
N GLU A 273 6.84 -15.98 -18.15
CA GLU A 273 6.41 -16.93 -17.10
C GLU A 273 7.02 -16.57 -15.75
N GLU A 274 8.23 -16.02 -15.77
CA GLU A 274 8.93 -15.59 -14.57
C GLU A 274 8.23 -14.44 -13.87
N ASP A 275 7.76 -13.42 -14.62
CA ASP A 275 7.00 -12.30 -14.05
C ASP A 275 5.63 -12.76 -13.51
N ARG A 276 4.96 -13.68 -14.21
CA ARG A 276 3.71 -14.29 -13.71
C ARG A 276 3.94 -15.04 -12.39
N THR A 277 5.04 -15.79 -12.30
CA THR A 277 5.43 -16.52 -11.09
C THR A 277 5.75 -15.54 -9.95
N ALA A 278 6.53 -14.49 -10.23
CA ALA A 278 6.84 -13.44 -9.26
C ALA A 278 5.57 -12.79 -8.71
N LEU A 279 4.64 -12.40 -9.58
CA LEU A 279 3.35 -11.83 -9.16
C LEU A 279 2.52 -12.83 -8.34
N GLY A 280 2.46 -14.09 -8.76
CA GLY A 280 1.77 -15.14 -8.00
C GLY A 280 2.31 -15.31 -6.59
N MET A 281 3.64 -15.29 -6.44
CA MET A 281 4.30 -15.36 -5.13
C MET A 281 4.11 -14.11 -4.29
N ALA A 282 4.18 -12.93 -4.91
CA ALA A 282 4.09 -11.66 -4.18
C ALA A 282 2.66 -11.34 -3.76
N ILE A 283 1.71 -11.39 -4.70
CA ILE A 283 0.37 -10.82 -4.58
C ILE A 283 -0.77 -11.76 -4.98
N GLY A 284 -0.49 -13.00 -5.37
CA GLY A 284 -1.52 -13.96 -5.73
C GLY A 284 -2.54 -14.17 -4.60
N SER A 285 -3.81 -14.41 -4.94
CA SER A 285 -4.91 -14.63 -3.97
C SER A 285 -4.83 -15.99 -3.26
N VAL A 286 -3.63 -16.47 -2.97
CA VAL A 286 -3.34 -17.73 -2.28
C VAL A 286 -2.73 -17.45 -0.93
N LYS A 287 -3.03 -18.28 0.06
CA LYS A 287 -2.56 -18.14 1.45
C LYS A 287 -1.04 -18.07 1.62
N ASP A 288 -0.32 -18.41 0.58
CA ASP A 288 1.14 -18.49 0.58
C ASP A 288 1.82 -17.31 -0.10
N SER A 289 1.09 -16.36 -0.70
CA SER A 289 1.70 -15.16 -1.25
C SER A 289 2.10 -14.19 -0.14
N VAL A 290 3.07 -13.32 -0.41
CA VAL A 290 3.61 -12.39 0.59
C VAL A 290 2.50 -11.57 1.27
N VAL A 291 1.52 -11.06 0.52
CA VAL A 291 0.46 -10.21 1.08
C VAL A 291 -0.71 -10.97 1.72
N TRP A 292 -0.86 -12.27 1.44
CA TRP A 292 -1.92 -13.09 2.02
C TRP A 292 -1.44 -14.14 3.02
N ASN A 293 -0.14 -14.26 3.23
CA ASN A 293 0.41 -15.21 4.21
C ASN A 293 -0.09 -14.87 5.63
N ARG A 294 -0.49 -15.88 6.36
CA ARG A 294 -0.94 -15.75 7.75
C ARG A 294 -0.25 -16.78 8.67
N THR A 295 0.85 -17.36 8.20
CA THR A 295 1.59 -18.39 8.96
C THR A 295 2.08 -17.87 10.30
N PHE A 296 2.47 -16.58 10.35
CA PHE A 296 3.04 -15.96 11.56
C PHE A 296 2.05 -15.06 12.30
N GLY A 297 0.95 -14.64 11.65
CA GLY A 297 -0.04 -13.71 12.19
C GLY A 297 -1.26 -14.39 12.83
N THR A 298 -1.17 -15.67 13.20
CA THR A 298 -2.26 -16.39 13.87
C THR A 298 -2.22 -16.10 15.37
N GLU A 299 -3.28 -15.50 15.91
CA GLU A 299 -3.37 -15.18 17.35
C GLU A 299 -3.31 -16.42 18.26
N ASN A 300 -3.88 -17.54 17.78
CA ASN A 300 -3.92 -18.80 18.51
C ASN A 300 -3.54 -19.95 17.59
N PHE A 301 -2.37 -20.50 17.77
CA PHE A 301 -2.03 -21.78 17.17
C PHE A 301 -2.91 -22.87 17.78
N VAL A 302 -3.45 -23.75 16.94
CA VAL A 302 -4.36 -24.82 17.39
C VAL A 302 -3.62 -25.82 18.29
N THR A 303 -2.35 -26.04 17.99
CA THR A 303 -1.46 -26.93 18.75
C THR A 303 -0.08 -26.30 18.94
N ASP A 304 0.66 -26.78 19.94
CA ASP A 304 2.08 -26.42 20.12
C ASP A 304 2.91 -26.81 18.90
N SER A 305 2.60 -27.93 18.25
CA SER A 305 3.25 -28.37 17.01
C SER A 305 3.05 -27.40 15.86
N ASP A 306 1.89 -26.72 15.77
CA ASP A 306 1.66 -25.71 14.72
C ASP A 306 2.51 -24.46 14.97
N ARG A 307 2.63 -24.06 16.25
CA ARG A 307 3.51 -22.96 16.65
C ARG A 307 4.98 -23.29 16.35
N ASP A 308 5.44 -24.47 16.75
CA ASP A 308 6.82 -24.89 16.55
C ASP A 308 7.19 -24.94 15.08
N ARG A 309 6.26 -25.43 14.22
CA ARG A 309 6.42 -25.41 12.76
C ARG A 309 6.50 -23.96 12.22
N ALA A 310 5.66 -23.06 12.70
CA ALA A 310 5.72 -21.66 12.30
C ALA A 310 7.06 -21.01 12.70
N CYS A 311 7.56 -21.30 13.90
CA CYS A 311 8.88 -20.85 14.37
C CYS A 311 10.02 -21.41 13.52
N GLU A 312 9.96 -22.71 13.16
CA GLU A 312 10.95 -23.33 12.27
C GLU A 312 10.97 -22.65 10.88
N VAL A 313 9.78 -22.46 10.28
CA VAL A 313 9.67 -21.75 8.99
C VAL A 313 10.20 -20.33 9.09
N LEU A 314 9.90 -19.60 10.17
CA LEU A 314 10.42 -18.26 10.40
C LEU A 314 11.96 -18.28 10.50
N GLY A 315 12.54 -19.19 11.29
CA GLY A 315 13.99 -19.34 11.41
C GLY A 315 14.64 -19.58 10.05
N ASN A 316 14.17 -20.58 9.31
CA ASN A 316 14.68 -20.90 7.97
C ASN A 316 14.54 -19.71 6.99
N THR A 317 13.49 -18.90 7.13
CA THR A 317 13.29 -17.70 6.29
C THR A 317 14.32 -16.63 6.63
N LEU A 318 14.54 -16.35 7.92
CA LEU A 318 15.52 -15.36 8.38
C LEU A 318 16.96 -15.77 8.03
N ASP A 319 17.29 -17.07 8.16
CA ASP A 319 18.58 -17.60 7.76
C ASP A 319 18.81 -17.40 6.25
N ALA A 320 17.83 -17.76 5.42
CA ALA A 320 17.90 -17.56 3.96
C ALA A 320 18.05 -16.08 3.58
N ILE A 321 17.39 -15.16 4.30
CA ILE A 321 17.54 -13.71 4.10
C ILE A 321 18.95 -13.28 4.52
N THR A 322 19.44 -13.76 5.65
CA THR A 322 20.77 -13.45 6.15
C THR A 322 21.87 -13.84 5.16
N ASP A 323 21.77 -15.04 4.61
CA ASP A 323 22.71 -15.57 3.62
C ASP A 323 22.73 -14.75 2.33
N LYS A 324 21.60 -14.25 1.89
CA LYS A 324 21.46 -13.60 0.58
C LYS A 324 21.52 -12.08 0.63
N TYR A 325 21.00 -11.47 1.69
CA TYR A 325 20.78 -10.02 1.78
C TYR A 325 21.51 -9.38 2.99
N GLY A 326 22.12 -10.18 3.85
CA GLY A 326 22.79 -9.77 5.09
C GLY A 326 21.88 -9.87 6.31
N PRO A 327 22.37 -9.54 7.50
CA PRO A 327 21.74 -9.87 8.77
C PRO A 327 20.24 -9.57 8.81
N ALA A 328 19.44 -10.55 9.21
CA ALA A 328 18.00 -10.44 9.43
C ALA A 328 17.63 -11.18 10.72
N THR A 329 17.10 -10.47 11.70
CA THR A 329 16.81 -11.00 13.04
C THR A 329 15.32 -11.00 13.37
N ARG A 330 14.50 -10.30 12.57
CA ARG A 330 13.05 -10.11 12.78
C ARG A 330 12.31 -10.03 11.46
N LEU A 331 11.07 -10.53 11.49
CA LEU A 331 10.08 -10.39 10.43
C LEU A 331 8.75 -9.96 11.06
#